data_ce47a88132d54274189e9f5596e1e23e
#
_entry.id   ce47a88132d54274189e9f5596e1e23e
#
_cell.length_a   1.000
_cell.length_b   1.000
_cell.length_c   1.000
_cell.angle_alpha   90.00
_cell.angle_beta   90.00
_cell.angle_gamma   90.00
#
_symmetry.space_group_name_H-M   'P 1'
#
loop_
_entity.id
_entity.type
_entity.pdbx_description
1 polymer ?
#
loop_
_entity_poly.entity_id
_entity_poly.type
_entity_poly.pdbx_seq_one_letter_code
_entity_poly.pdbx_strand_id
1 'polypeptide(L)'
;REETPPVELEPAGIEVRVRLFSAPRVFFRMEGAVEVKSIGDGRVLYSAEQGTVEIGCEGPLVRIAGRVFDEAVRIERLVAGPQGKDTVVSADPPARRPGDGAVPVLRHRKGADFTLSPERGGGNARSYRGALELRVVEGALDAVNAVDLEHYLLGVVGAEMPAYFAGEALAAQAVASRTFALYSLRRGLEAGRSPVFRANTGFQVYKGVAAETRSVRKAVAKTRGQALHWQGGLFSSYFHSTCGGRTASVSDAIGDAALQPLSGVVCGGCDGSQFSSWRSALRAEELESLARAYLARTQPGLRMGRLEELEVSERAADGRVLYLRLVHSLGSFEWWAYSFRMAVEARVPGTVLSTSFSLVRQGAGEWLLEGSGWGHGVGLCQVGARGLVKQGLDYRQVLLHYYSGSELAEAY
;
A
#
# COMPACT_ATOMS: atom_id res chain seq x y z
N ARG A 1 11.13 -25.47 25.35
CA ARG A 1 11.75 -24.59 24.33
C ARG A 1 11.63 -23.19 24.91
N GLU A 2 12.76 -22.59 25.32
CA GLU A 2 12.81 -21.18 25.73
C GLU A 2 12.35 -20.33 24.56
N GLU A 3 11.27 -19.59 24.74
CA GLU A 3 10.85 -18.59 23.76
C GLU A 3 11.89 -17.47 23.75
N THR A 4 12.67 -17.42 22.69
CA THR A 4 13.56 -16.28 22.43
C THR A 4 12.71 -14.99 22.48
N PRO A 5 13.08 -13.98 23.27
CA PRO A 5 12.32 -12.75 23.37
C PRO A 5 12.09 -12.12 21.98
N PRO A 6 10.97 -11.42 21.77
CA PRO A 6 10.70 -10.74 20.52
C PRO A 6 11.83 -9.73 20.21
N VAL A 7 12.28 -9.73 18.96
CA VAL A 7 13.24 -8.71 18.50
C VAL A 7 12.53 -7.36 18.56
N GLU A 8 12.90 -6.52 19.51
CA GLU A 8 12.48 -5.13 19.53
C GLU A 8 13.23 -4.38 18.44
N LEU A 9 12.50 -3.58 17.68
CA LEU A 9 13.03 -2.77 16.59
C LEU A 9 13.16 -1.35 17.09
N GLU A 10 14.39 -0.80 17.06
CA GLU A 10 14.57 0.61 17.36
C GLU A 10 13.96 1.48 16.26
N PRO A 11 13.25 2.56 16.61
CA PRO A 11 12.65 3.46 15.64
C PRO A 11 13.73 4.17 14.80
N ALA A 12 13.39 4.50 13.56
CA ALA A 12 14.27 5.25 12.64
C ALA A 12 14.35 6.75 12.98
N GLY A 13 13.37 7.26 13.72
CA GLY A 13 13.17 8.70 13.90
C GLY A 13 12.57 9.41 12.70
N ILE A 14 12.17 8.66 11.68
CA ILE A 14 11.52 9.16 10.46
C ILE A 14 10.05 8.79 10.51
N GLU A 15 9.17 9.80 10.63
CA GLU A 15 7.74 9.58 10.65
C GLU A 15 7.17 9.53 9.22
N VAL A 16 6.37 8.50 8.95
CA VAL A 16 5.54 8.39 7.74
C VAL A 16 4.06 8.45 8.11
N ARG A 17 3.25 9.02 7.21
CA ARG A 17 1.80 9.15 7.34
C ARG A 17 1.10 8.24 6.37
N VAL A 18 0.24 7.36 6.86
CA VAL A 18 -0.44 6.34 6.07
C VAL A 18 -1.95 6.51 6.20
N ARG A 19 -2.63 6.83 5.11
CA ARG A 19 -4.10 6.89 5.10
C ARG A 19 -4.67 5.50 5.23
N LEU A 20 -5.46 5.28 6.27
CA LEU A 20 -6.09 4.01 6.57
C LEU A 20 -7.43 3.86 5.84
N PHE A 21 -8.32 4.82 6.05
CA PHE A 21 -9.64 4.90 5.40
C PHE A 21 -10.29 6.27 5.66
N SER A 22 -11.43 6.51 5.00
CA SER A 22 -12.31 7.62 5.29
C SER A 22 -13.69 7.07 5.67
N ALA A 23 -14.29 7.57 6.75
CA ALA A 23 -15.58 7.11 7.26
C ALA A 23 -16.29 8.23 8.05
N PRO A 24 -17.65 8.25 8.13
CA PRO A 24 -18.38 9.24 8.93
C PRO A 24 -18.15 9.09 10.43
N ARG A 25 -17.74 7.91 10.87
CA ARG A 25 -17.35 7.60 12.25
C ARG A 25 -16.34 6.47 12.30
N VAL A 26 -15.57 6.41 13.39
CA VAL A 26 -14.62 5.32 13.67
C VAL A 26 -14.72 4.94 15.15
N PHE A 27 -14.43 3.67 15.45
CA PHE A 27 -14.30 3.16 16.82
C PHE A 27 -12.81 2.99 17.10
N PHE A 28 -12.35 3.66 18.14
CA PHE A 28 -10.95 3.75 18.54
C PHE A 28 -10.74 3.12 19.90
N ARG A 29 -9.69 2.35 20.06
CA ARG A 29 -9.23 1.82 21.34
C ARG A 29 -7.73 1.98 21.47
N MET A 30 -7.29 2.42 22.64
CA MET A 30 -5.89 2.45 23.04
C MET A 30 -5.74 1.82 24.43
N GLU A 31 -4.59 1.20 24.70
CA GLU A 31 -4.21 0.74 26.04
C GLU A 31 -3.33 1.80 26.71
N GLY A 32 -3.72 2.25 27.90
CA GLY A 32 -3.08 3.32 28.63
C GLY A 32 -3.70 4.69 28.36
N ALA A 33 -3.17 5.71 29.05
CA ALA A 33 -3.62 7.08 28.88
C ALA A 33 -3.21 7.65 27.53
N VAL A 34 -4.03 8.54 26.98
CA VAL A 34 -3.83 9.16 25.67
C VAL A 34 -3.92 10.68 25.79
N GLU A 35 -3.19 11.36 24.91
CA GLU A 35 -3.36 12.78 24.63
C GLU A 35 -3.96 13.00 23.25
N VAL A 36 -4.91 13.92 23.18
CA VAL A 36 -5.44 14.48 21.94
C VAL A 36 -4.81 15.84 21.76
N LYS A 37 -4.05 16.01 20.70
CA LYS A 37 -3.29 17.23 20.38
C LYS A 37 -3.81 17.90 19.13
N SER A 38 -3.69 19.21 19.04
CA SER A 38 -3.79 19.94 17.78
C SER A 38 -2.65 19.53 16.85
N ILE A 39 -2.95 19.27 15.58
CA ILE A 39 -1.90 19.01 14.56
C ILE A 39 -1.16 20.31 14.21
N GLY A 40 -1.84 21.47 14.33
CA GLY A 40 -1.29 22.76 13.94
C GLY A 40 -0.14 23.24 14.84
N ASP A 41 -0.34 23.20 16.14
CA ASP A 41 0.59 23.77 17.15
C ASP A 41 1.06 22.76 18.21
N GLY A 42 0.59 21.52 18.17
CA GLY A 42 0.95 20.47 19.12
C GLY A 42 0.32 20.63 20.52
N ARG A 43 -0.54 21.64 20.72
CA ARG A 43 -1.20 21.91 22.00
C ARG A 43 -2.07 20.74 22.42
N VAL A 44 -1.98 20.31 23.68
CA VAL A 44 -2.86 19.31 24.25
C VAL A 44 -4.28 19.88 24.41
N LEU A 45 -5.23 19.27 23.75
CA LEU A 45 -6.64 19.65 23.74
C LEU A 45 -7.43 18.85 24.76
N TYR A 46 -7.03 17.59 24.97
CA TYR A 46 -7.76 16.66 25.85
C TYR A 46 -6.86 15.48 26.21
N SER A 47 -7.03 14.93 27.42
CA SER A 47 -6.42 13.68 27.85
C SER A 47 -7.51 12.71 28.29
N ALA A 48 -7.33 11.42 28.03
CA ALA A 48 -8.27 10.37 28.38
C ALA A 48 -7.54 9.14 28.93
N GLU A 49 -8.21 8.42 29.82
CA GLU A 49 -7.77 7.09 30.23
C GLU A 49 -8.10 6.03 29.16
N GLN A 50 -7.54 4.82 29.34
CA GLN A 50 -7.76 3.71 28.42
C GLN A 50 -9.23 3.37 28.22
N GLY A 51 -9.58 2.93 27.01
CA GLY A 51 -10.92 2.49 26.69
C GLY A 51 -11.20 2.43 25.19
N THR A 52 -12.46 2.14 24.88
CA THR A 52 -12.97 2.24 23.51
C THR A 52 -13.87 3.45 23.40
N VAL A 53 -13.58 4.34 22.46
CA VAL A 53 -14.35 5.56 22.20
C VAL A 53 -14.89 5.54 20.77
N GLU A 54 -16.09 6.09 20.58
CA GLU A 54 -16.59 6.45 19.26
C GLU A 54 -16.08 7.85 18.91
N ILE A 55 -15.49 7.97 17.72
CA ILE A 55 -15.07 9.22 17.12
C ILE A 55 -15.95 9.45 15.89
N GLY A 56 -16.52 10.63 15.76
CA GLY A 56 -17.35 11.02 14.61
C GLY A 56 -16.97 12.38 14.05
N CYS A 57 -17.71 12.80 13.03
CA CYS A 57 -17.71 14.20 12.58
C CYS A 57 -19.05 14.85 12.87
N GLU A 58 -19.02 16.15 13.14
CA GLU A 58 -20.18 17.03 13.30
C GLU A 58 -19.98 18.23 12.39
N GLY A 59 -20.55 18.14 11.18
CA GLY A 59 -20.17 19.08 10.10
C GLY A 59 -18.69 18.94 9.74
N PRO A 60 -17.93 20.04 9.73
CA PRO A 60 -16.49 20.03 9.48
C PRO A 60 -15.64 19.64 10.71
N LEU A 61 -16.26 19.38 11.87
CA LEU A 61 -15.61 19.26 13.17
C LEU A 61 -15.38 17.78 13.54
N VAL A 62 -14.29 17.50 14.27
CA VAL A 62 -14.01 16.18 14.83
C VAL A 62 -14.66 16.07 16.22
N ARG A 63 -15.43 15.00 16.48
CA ARG A 63 -16.07 14.74 17.78
C ARG A 63 -15.45 13.49 18.42
N ILE A 64 -14.86 13.64 19.60
CA ILE A 64 -14.24 12.55 20.39
C ILE A 64 -14.85 12.53 21.78
N ALA A 65 -15.39 11.40 22.20
CA ALA A 65 -15.97 11.23 23.55
C ALA A 65 -16.96 12.36 23.95
N GLY A 66 -17.76 12.84 22.99
CA GLY A 66 -18.73 13.93 23.20
C GLY A 66 -18.15 15.34 23.13
N ARG A 67 -16.83 15.51 23.05
CA ARG A 67 -16.16 16.81 22.83
C ARG A 67 -15.98 17.08 21.35
N VAL A 68 -16.07 18.34 20.95
CA VAL A 68 -15.96 18.80 19.56
C VAL A 68 -14.70 19.64 19.40
N PHE A 69 -13.94 19.37 18.34
CA PHE A 69 -12.72 20.05 18.00
C PHE A 69 -12.86 20.64 16.59
N ASP A 70 -12.51 21.90 16.43
CA ASP A 70 -12.60 22.68 15.19
C ASP A 70 -11.32 22.59 14.33
N GLU A 71 -10.40 21.72 14.71
CA GLU A 71 -9.12 21.51 14.06
C GLU A 71 -8.81 20.02 13.85
N ALA A 72 -7.82 19.73 13.01
CA ALA A 72 -7.29 18.38 12.86
C ALA A 72 -6.56 17.97 14.14
N VAL A 73 -6.80 16.73 14.59
CA VAL A 73 -6.28 16.23 15.87
C VAL A 73 -5.38 15.02 15.69
N ARG A 74 -4.38 14.91 16.55
CA ARG A 74 -3.50 13.75 16.70
C ARG A 74 -3.77 13.11 18.07
N ILE A 75 -3.98 11.79 18.07
CA ILE A 75 -4.17 10.97 19.26
C ILE A 75 -2.95 10.09 19.41
N GLU A 76 -2.26 10.22 20.52
CA GLU A 76 -1.06 9.45 20.82
C GLU A 76 -1.08 8.93 22.25
N ARG A 77 -0.32 7.85 22.49
CA ARG A 77 -0.17 7.27 23.81
C ARG A 77 0.72 8.16 24.68
N LEU A 78 0.29 8.41 25.92
CA LEU A 78 1.16 8.96 26.94
C LEU A 78 2.21 7.90 27.33
N VAL A 79 3.47 8.19 27.02
CA VAL A 79 4.59 7.39 27.51
C VAL A 79 4.94 7.98 28.88
N ALA A 80 4.81 7.17 29.95
CA ALA A 80 5.25 7.58 31.27
C ALA A 80 6.71 8.02 31.21
N GLY A 81 6.99 9.27 31.54
CA GLY A 81 8.35 9.77 31.64
C GLY A 81 9.12 9.02 32.74
N PRO A 82 10.47 9.07 32.76
CA PRO A 82 11.31 8.33 33.71
C PRO A 82 11.09 8.69 35.19
N GLN A 83 10.17 9.57 35.51
CA GLN A 83 9.83 9.99 36.88
C GLN A 83 8.39 9.73 37.32
N GLY A 84 7.65 8.81 36.68
CA GLY A 84 6.45 8.19 37.29
C GLY A 84 5.38 9.13 37.87
N LYS A 85 5.23 10.36 37.38
CA LYS A 85 4.13 11.26 37.77
C LYS A 85 3.24 11.52 36.57
N ASP A 86 2.26 10.63 36.40
CA ASP A 86 1.13 10.86 35.54
C ASP A 86 0.28 11.99 36.15
N THR A 87 0.41 13.18 35.63
CA THR A 87 -0.56 14.25 35.90
C THR A 87 -1.75 14.05 34.99
N VAL A 88 -2.57 13.09 35.32
CA VAL A 88 -3.91 12.93 34.71
C VAL A 88 -4.78 14.08 35.21
N VAL A 89 -5.07 15.03 34.34
CA VAL A 89 -6.15 15.98 34.63
C VAL A 89 -7.46 15.23 34.43
N SER A 90 -8.01 14.74 35.54
CA SER A 90 -9.34 14.13 35.57
C SER A 90 -10.36 15.21 35.17
N ALA A 91 -10.85 15.12 33.94
CA ALA A 91 -12.08 15.79 33.57
C ALA A 91 -13.18 14.75 33.58
N ASP A 92 -14.24 14.97 34.39
CA ASP A 92 -15.39 14.10 34.43
C ASP A 92 -15.91 13.79 33.03
N PRO A 93 -16.19 12.51 32.73
CA PRO A 93 -16.75 12.15 31.43
C PRO A 93 -18.09 12.88 31.27
N PRO A 94 -18.38 13.48 30.10
CA PRO A 94 -19.65 14.12 29.86
C PRO A 94 -20.76 13.11 30.05
N ALA A 95 -21.86 13.53 30.72
CA ALA A 95 -23.02 12.70 30.98
C ALA A 95 -23.51 12.04 29.69
N ARG A 96 -23.65 10.70 29.70
CA ARG A 96 -24.16 9.93 28.56
C ARG A 96 -25.56 10.43 28.20
N ARG A 97 -25.78 10.75 26.93
CA ARG A 97 -27.12 11.04 26.44
C ARG A 97 -27.94 9.74 26.42
N PRO A 98 -29.22 9.77 26.83
CA PRO A 98 -30.11 8.63 26.71
C PRO A 98 -30.22 8.21 25.22
N GLY A 99 -29.76 7.00 24.90
CA GLY A 99 -29.77 6.48 23.51
C GLY A 99 -28.39 6.06 22.97
N ASP A 100 -27.29 6.41 23.60
CA ASP A 100 -25.96 5.92 23.23
C ASP A 100 -25.84 4.44 23.67
N GLY A 101 -26.07 3.52 22.71
CA GLY A 101 -25.81 2.10 22.94
C GLY A 101 -24.34 1.87 23.31
N ALA A 102 -24.08 0.76 24.03
CA ALA A 102 -22.72 0.42 24.46
C ALA A 102 -21.73 0.44 23.28
N VAL A 103 -20.61 1.15 23.44
CA VAL A 103 -19.51 1.15 22.46
C VAL A 103 -18.91 -0.25 22.45
N PRO A 104 -18.77 -0.91 21.29
CA PRO A 104 -18.24 -2.26 21.21
C PRO A 104 -16.78 -2.30 21.67
N VAL A 105 -16.42 -3.34 22.43
CA VAL A 105 -15.04 -3.54 22.88
C VAL A 105 -14.21 -4.08 21.72
N LEU A 106 -13.31 -3.26 21.17
CA LEU A 106 -12.35 -3.69 20.15
C LEU A 106 -11.26 -4.58 20.76
N ARG A 107 -10.92 -5.67 20.09
CA ARG A 107 -9.80 -6.53 20.49
C ARG A 107 -8.49 -5.85 20.12
N HIS A 108 -7.68 -5.54 21.12
CA HIS A 108 -6.36 -4.96 20.95
C HIS A 108 -5.29 -6.06 20.77
N ARG A 109 -4.34 -5.87 19.86
CA ARG A 109 -3.24 -6.82 19.64
C ARG A 109 -2.01 -6.40 20.45
N LYS A 110 -1.34 -7.38 21.09
CA LYS A 110 -0.09 -7.13 21.83
C LYS A 110 0.94 -6.42 20.93
N GLY A 111 1.54 -5.36 21.44
CA GLY A 111 2.52 -4.54 20.73
C GLY A 111 1.95 -3.51 19.75
N ALA A 112 0.62 -3.35 19.72
CA ALA A 112 -0.01 -2.21 19.06
C ALA A 112 -0.08 -1.02 20.01
N ASP A 113 -0.16 0.19 19.48
CA ASP A 113 -0.44 1.39 20.24
C ASP A 113 -1.95 1.68 20.24
N PHE A 114 -2.64 1.44 19.13
CA PHE A 114 -4.08 1.59 19.03
C PHE A 114 -4.76 0.57 18.10
N THR A 115 -6.08 0.45 18.25
CA THR A 115 -6.95 -0.34 17.35
C THR A 115 -8.07 0.54 16.83
N LEU A 116 -8.36 0.43 15.55
CA LEU A 116 -9.34 1.25 14.86
C LEU A 116 -10.29 0.37 14.03
N SER A 117 -11.58 0.71 14.01
CA SER A 117 -12.58 0.09 13.14
C SER A 117 -13.52 1.14 12.57
N PRO A 118 -13.86 1.08 11.28
CA PRO A 118 -14.92 1.91 10.70
C PRO A 118 -16.33 1.41 11.04
N GLU A 119 -16.45 0.21 11.61
CA GLU A 119 -17.73 -0.45 11.86
C GLU A 119 -18.03 -0.58 13.36
N ARG A 120 -19.28 -0.35 13.75
CA ARG A 120 -19.73 -0.40 15.15
C ARG A 120 -19.53 -1.77 15.82
N GLY A 121 -19.66 -2.86 15.09
CA GLY A 121 -19.44 -4.22 15.60
C GLY A 121 -17.98 -4.66 15.72
N GLY A 122 -17.03 -3.76 15.43
CA GLY A 122 -15.60 -4.10 15.36
C GLY A 122 -15.22 -4.95 14.15
N GLY A 123 -16.12 -5.14 13.19
CA GLY A 123 -15.82 -5.69 11.89
C GLY A 123 -14.72 -4.86 11.22
N ASN A 124 -13.78 -5.51 10.54
CA ASN A 124 -12.60 -4.87 9.96
C ASN A 124 -11.69 -4.11 10.94
N ALA A 125 -11.76 -4.40 12.25
CA ALA A 125 -10.88 -3.79 13.24
C ALA A 125 -9.42 -4.18 12.99
N ARG A 126 -8.54 -3.16 12.98
CA ARG A 126 -7.10 -3.34 12.77
C ARG A 126 -6.31 -2.60 13.84
N SER A 127 -5.20 -3.19 14.24
CA SER A 127 -4.30 -2.64 15.25
C SER A 127 -3.04 -2.08 14.59
N TYR A 128 -2.57 -0.95 15.11
CA TYR A 128 -1.48 -0.17 14.53
C TYR A 128 -0.48 0.27 15.60
N ARG A 129 0.72 0.62 15.18
CA ARG A 129 1.72 1.34 15.98
C ARG A 129 1.65 2.82 15.70
N GLY A 130 2.23 3.63 16.58
CA GLY A 130 2.33 5.08 16.43
C GLY A 130 1.06 5.82 16.83
N ALA A 131 0.78 6.94 16.18
CA ALA A 131 -0.31 7.84 16.49
C ALA A 131 -1.43 7.78 15.42
N LEU A 132 -2.63 8.20 15.82
CA LEU A 132 -3.76 8.40 14.93
C LEU A 132 -3.99 9.88 14.70
N GLU A 133 -3.93 10.33 13.45
CA GLU A 133 -4.33 11.67 13.03
C GLU A 133 -5.71 11.63 12.40
N LEU A 134 -6.54 12.59 12.74
CA LEU A 134 -7.91 12.72 12.25
C LEU A 134 -8.19 14.13 11.78
N ARG A 135 -8.80 14.24 10.63
CA ARG A 135 -9.35 15.48 10.08
C ARG A 135 -10.65 15.20 9.37
N VAL A 136 -11.50 16.19 9.22
CA VAL A 136 -12.70 16.07 8.41
C VAL A 136 -12.40 16.54 6.98
N VAL A 137 -12.68 15.69 6.00
CA VAL A 137 -12.55 15.98 4.57
C VAL A 137 -13.87 15.59 3.91
N GLU A 138 -14.52 16.53 3.24
CA GLU A 138 -15.78 16.31 2.53
C GLU A 138 -16.86 15.63 3.40
N GLY A 139 -16.94 16.01 4.68
CA GLY A 139 -17.95 15.49 5.62
C GLY A 139 -17.66 14.09 6.19
N ALA A 140 -16.47 13.55 5.96
CA ALA A 140 -16.02 12.28 6.52
C ALA A 140 -14.69 12.43 7.27
N LEU A 141 -14.48 11.59 8.29
CA LEU A 141 -13.19 11.48 8.98
C LEU A 141 -12.16 10.82 8.06
N ASP A 142 -11.09 11.53 7.77
CA ASP A 142 -9.89 10.99 7.12
C ASP A 142 -8.94 10.51 8.23
N ALA A 143 -8.80 9.20 8.35
CA ALA A 143 -8.00 8.55 9.39
C ALA A 143 -6.61 8.22 8.85
N VAL A 144 -5.58 8.81 9.45
CA VAL A 144 -4.18 8.67 9.06
C VAL A 144 -3.37 8.12 10.23
N ASN A 145 -2.59 7.08 9.98
CA ASN A 145 -1.62 6.55 10.94
C ASN A 145 -0.29 7.27 10.76
N ALA A 146 0.16 7.99 11.76
CA ALA A 146 1.51 8.53 11.85
C ALA A 146 2.40 7.52 12.59
N VAL A 147 3.41 6.99 11.90
CA VAL A 147 4.19 5.86 12.39
C VAL A 147 5.67 5.99 11.99
N ASP A 148 6.58 5.51 12.84
CA ASP A 148 7.99 5.40 12.48
C ASP A 148 8.19 4.49 11.26
N LEU A 149 9.13 4.85 10.37
CA LEU A 149 9.39 4.15 9.11
C LEU A 149 9.69 2.67 9.31
N GLU A 150 10.51 2.30 10.29
CA GLU A 150 10.84 0.88 10.53
C GLU A 150 9.62 0.10 11.05
N HIS A 151 8.79 0.71 11.88
CA HIS A 151 7.53 0.14 12.30
C HIS A 151 6.49 0.04 11.16
N TYR A 152 6.48 1.02 10.26
CA TYR A 152 5.69 0.95 9.02
C TYR A 152 6.09 -0.25 8.17
N LEU A 153 7.39 -0.50 7.99
CA LEU A 153 7.90 -1.62 7.21
C LEU A 153 7.48 -2.98 7.76
N LEU A 154 7.29 -3.13 9.08
CA LEU A 154 6.74 -4.38 9.64
C LEU A 154 5.34 -4.68 9.09
N GLY A 155 4.51 -3.63 8.97
CA GLY A 155 3.15 -3.72 8.44
C GLY A 155 3.08 -3.87 6.93
N VAL A 156 4.13 -3.44 6.20
CA VAL A 156 4.23 -3.53 4.74
C VAL A 156 4.81 -4.87 4.30
N VAL A 157 6.01 -5.23 4.77
CA VAL A 157 6.73 -6.43 4.28
C VAL A 157 5.89 -7.69 4.45
N GLY A 158 5.22 -7.87 5.60
CA GLY A 158 4.36 -9.03 5.83
C GLY A 158 3.00 -8.95 5.13
N ALA A 159 2.61 -7.77 4.61
CA ALA A 159 1.41 -7.62 3.81
C ALA A 159 1.68 -7.85 2.31
N GLU A 160 2.88 -7.50 1.85
CA GLU A 160 3.32 -7.61 0.46
C GLU A 160 3.88 -9.00 0.13
N MET A 161 4.55 -9.64 1.09
CA MET A 161 5.22 -10.91 0.86
C MET A 161 4.81 -11.94 1.91
N PRO A 162 4.44 -13.18 1.51
CA PRO A 162 4.07 -14.22 2.46
C PRO A 162 5.18 -14.49 3.49
N ALA A 163 4.82 -14.52 4.76
CA ALA A 163 5.76 -14.69 5.88
C ALA A 163 6.54 -16.01 5.88
N TYR A 164 6.10 -17.01 5.09
CA TYR A 164 6.79 -18.27 4.88
C TYR A 164 7.91 -18.20 3.81
N PHE A 165 8.08 -17.07 3.15
CA PHE A 165 9.23 -16.87 2.26
C PHE A 165 10.52 -16.84 3.09
N ALA A 166 11.64 -17.24 2.45
CA ALA A 166 12.93 -17.25 3.12
C ALA A 166 13.33 -15.84 3.61
N GLY A 167 14.06 -15.79 4.73
CA GLY A 167 14.44 -14.52 5.37
C GLY A 167 15.19 -13.56 4.46
N GLU A 168 16.01 -14.07 3.53
CA GLU A 168 16.71 -13.25 2.54
C GLU A 168 15.74 -12.58 1.54
N ALA A 169 14.66 -13.26 1.12
CA ALA A 169 13.65 -12.66 0.26
C ALA A 169 12.86 -11.57 0.99
N LEU A 170 12.51 -11.82 2.26
CA LEU A 170 11.87 -10.79 3.11
C LEU A 170 12.81 -9.61 3.37
N ALA A 171 14.12 -9.84 3.51
CA ALA A 171 15.13 -8.80 3.66
C ALA A 171 15.25 -7.95 2.38
N ALA A 172 15.27 -8.56 1.21
CA ALA A 172 15.23 -7.84 -0.07
C ALA A 172 13.97 -6.98 -0.20
N GLN A 173 12.80 -7.52 0.16
CA GLN A 173 11.55 -6.75 0.18
C GLN A 173 11.60 -5.59 1.16
N ALA A 174 12.19 -5.77 2.35
CA ALA A 174 12.30 -4.71 3.35
C ALA A 174 13.13 -3.52 2.82
N VAL A 175 14.27 -3.79 2.18
CA VAL A 175 15.10 -2.75 1.55
C VAL A 175 14.35 -2.07 0.40
N ALA A 176 13.73 -2.83 -0.50
CA ALA A 176 12.95 -2.27 -1.60
C ALA A 176 11.81 -1.38 -1.08
N SER A 177 11.05 -1.85 -0.10
CA SER A 177 9.94 -1.09 0.50
C SER A 177 10.43 0.18 1.22
N ARG A 178 11.56 0.12 1.90
CA ARG A 178 12.19 1.29 2.57
C ARG A 178 12.64 2.32 1.56
N THR A 179 13.33 1.90 0.52
CA THR A 179 13.80 2.78 -0.57
C THR A 179 12.63 3.51 -1.22
N PHE A 180 11.56 2.77 -1.55
CA PHE A 180 10.34 3.33 -2.14
C PHE A 180 9.67 4.35 -1.21
N ALA A 181 9.55 4.05 0.07
CA ALA A 181 8.94 4.95 1.06
C ALA A 181 9.78 6.23 1.24
N LEU A 182 11.10 6.10 1.40
CA LEU A 182 12.02 7.24 1.53
C LEU A 182 12.02 8.12 0.28
N TYR A 183 12.07 7.51 -0.92
CA TYR A 183 11.97 8.25 -2.18
C TYR A 183 10.66 9.03 -2.28
N SER A 184 9.54 8.39 -1.94
CA SER A 184 8.23 9.01 -1.99
C SER A 184 8.07 10.14 -0.98
N LEU A 185 8.62 9.97 0.23
CA LEU A 185 8.65 11.00 1.27
C LEU A 185 9.46 12.21 0.80
N ARG A 186 10.68 11.98 0.32
CA ARG A 186 11.57 13.03 -0.18
C ARG A 186 10.94 13.81 -1.33
N ARG A 187 10.42 13.13 -2.34
CA ARG A 187 9.71 13.75 -3.48
C ARG A 187 8.53 14.61 -3.04
N GLY A 188 7.77 14.14 -2.06
CA GLY A 188 6.67 14.91 -1.49
C GLY A 188 7.16 16.19 -0.82
N LEU A 189 8.18 16.11 0.02
CA LEU A 189 8.76 17.25 0.73
C LEU A 189 9.39 18.26 -0.23
N GLU A 190 10.14 17.81 -1.24
CA GLU A 190 10.70 18.67 -2.29
C GLU A 190 9.61 19.42 -3.09
N ALA A 191 8.42 18.82 -3.22
CA ALA A 191 7.25 19.47 -3.82
C ALA A 191 6.44 20.33 -2.82
N GLY A 192 6.97 20.64 -1.63
CA GLY A 192 6.31 21.44 -0.59
C GLY A 192 5.05 20.77 -0.01
N ARG A 193 4.94 19.44 -0.08
CA ARG A 193 3.79 18.68 0.43
C ARG A 193 4.21 17.84 1.63
N SER A 194 3.27 17.60 2.55
CA SER A 194 3.39 16.56 3.56
C SER A 194 2.76 15.28 3.01
N PRO A 195 3.54 14.33 2.48
CA PRO A 195 2.98 13.17 1.78
C PRO A 195 2.24 12.24 2.75
N VAL A 196 1.07 11.78 2.31
CA VAL A 196 0.28 10.75 2.99
C VAL A 196 0.22 9.53 2.07
N PHE A 197 0.81 8.44 2.51
CA PHE A 197 0.87 7.18 1.77
C PHE A 197 -0.51 6.51 1.71
N ARG A 198 -0.76 5.76 0.65
CA ARG A 198 -1.98 4.94 0.53
C ARG A 198 -1.70 3.52 0.99
N ALA A 199 -2.56 2.97 1.83
CA ALA A 199 -2.45 1.60 2.36
C ALA A 199 -3.01 0.54 1.38
N ASN A 200 -2.69 0.62 0.10
CA ASN A 200 -3.22 -0.27 -0.93
C ASN A 200 -2.20 -0.56 -2.04
N THR A 201 -2.59 -1.41 -3.00
CA THR A 201 -1.75 -1.83 -4.14
C THR A 201 -1.35 -0.70 -5.09
N GLY A 202 -1.96 0.48 -4.99
CA GLY A 202 -1.54 1.68 -5.75
C GLY A 202 -0.34 2.40 -5.14
N PHE A 203 0.12 1.97 -3.96
CA PHE A 203 1.33 2.45 -3.29
C PHE A 203 2.06 1.27 -2.64
N GLN A 204 1.78 0.95 -1.37
CA GLN A 204 2.26 -0.24 -0.66
C GLN A 204 1.13 -0.76 0.23
N VAL A 205 0.88 -2.07 0.22
CA VAL A 205 -0.13 -2.66 1.10
C VAL A 205 0.35 -2.58 2.54
N TYR A 206 -0.44 -1.93 3.39
CA TYR A 206 -0.15 -1.76 4.81
C TYR A 206 -1.27 -2.36 5.67
N LYS A 207 -0.94 -3.33 6.51
CA LYS A 207 -1.91 -4.04 7.37
C LYS A 207 -1.67 -3.83 8.87
N GLY A 208 -0.78 -2.91 9.24
CA GLY A 208 -0.43 -2.67 10.63
C GLY A 208 0.11 -3.92 11.32
N VAL A 209 -0.16 -4.05 12.62
CA VAL A 209 0.38 -5.16 13.46
C VAL A 209 -0.04 -6.55 12.99
N ALA A 210 -1.12 -6.66 12.19
CA ALA A 210 -1.58 -7.94 11.66
C ALA A 210 -0.57 -8.63 10.74
N ALA A 211 0.31 -7.86 10.08
CA ALA A 211 1.34 -8.37 9.17
C ALA A 211 2.68 -8.68 9.88
N GLU A 212 2.84 -8.28 11.13
CA GLU A 212 4.08 -8.42 11.87
C GLU A 212 4.31 -9.84 12.35
N THR A 213 5.11 -10.60 11.64
CA THR A 213 5.56 -11.93 12.07
C THR A 213 7.01 -11.91 12.57
N ARG A 214 7.45 -12.97 13.25
CA ARG A 214 8.85 -13.09 13.71
C ARG A 214 9.85 -13.01 12.54
N SER A 215 9.53 -13.64 11.40
CA SER A 215 10.40 -13.62 10.21
C SER A 215 10.48 -12.22 9.60
N VAL A 216 9.37 -11.50 9.51
CA VAL A 216 9.32 -10.12 9.03
C VAL A 216 10.13 -9.20 9.95
N ARG A 217 9.95 -9.30 11.27
CA ARG A 217 10.73 -8.49 12.24
C ARG A 217 12.23 -8.71 12.10
N LYS A 218 12.66 -9.99 11.96
CA LYS A 218 14.08 -10.32 11.74
C LYS A 218 14.61 -9.74 10.44
N ALA A 219 13.84 -9.80 9.35
CA ALA A 219 14.25 -9.28 8.05
C ALA A 219 14.39 -7.76 8.05
N VAL A 220 13.41 -7.04 8.62
CA VAL A 220 13.44 -5.58 8.76
C VAL A 220 14.60 -5.14 9.65
N ALA A 221 14.80 -5.79 10.81
CA ALA A 221 15.91 -5.50 11.72
C ALA A 221 17.29 -5.75 11.07
N LYS A 222 17.44 -6.86 10.32
CA LYS A 222 18.67 -7.20 9.60
C LYS A 222 19.09 -6.12 8.59
N THR A 223 18.13 -5.45 8.00
CA THR A 223 18.35 -4.46 6.91
C THR A 223 18.07 -3.02 7.36
N ARG A 224 17.98 -2.78 8.68
CA ARG A 224 17.66 -1.45 9.22
C ARG A 224 18.56 -0.38 8.60
N GLY A 225 17.99 0.75 8.19
CA GLY A 225 18.69 1.89 7.59
C GLY A 225 19.14 1.68 6.14
N GLN A 226 19.19 0.45 5.62
CA GLN A 226 19.70 0.19 4.26
C GLN A 226 18.68 0.54 3.19
N ALA A 227 19.11 1.26 2.16
CA ALA A 227 18.32 1.62 0.99
C ALA A 227 19.15 1.47 -0.30
N LEU A 228 18.44 1.39 -1.43
CA LEU A 228 19.04 1.38 -2.75
C LEU A 228 19.26 2.81 -3.25
N HIS A 229 20.44 3.06 -3.78
CA HIS A 229 20.82 4.32 -4.41
C HIS A 229 21.26 4.08 -5.86
N TRP A 230 21.05 5.07 -6.69
CA TRP A 230 21.57 5.13 -8.04
C TRP A 230 22.09 6.54 -8.32
N GLN A 231 23.35 6.65 -8.71
CA GLN A 231 24.03 7.93 -8.88
C GLN A 231 23.91 8.84 -7.67
N GLY A 232 24.05 8.28 -6.46
CA GLY A 232 23.97 8.99 -5.18
C GLY A 232 22.56 9.39 -4.73
N GLY A 233 21.51 9.06 -5.49
CA GLY A 233 20.13 9.38 -5.16
C GLY A 233 19.25 8.17 -4.91
N LEU A 234 18.19 8.34 -4.11
CA LEU A 234 17.12 7.36 -3.98
C LEU A 234 16.29 7.34 -5.27
N PHE A 235 15.67 6.21 -5.57
CA PHE A 235 14.76 6.06 -6.70
C PHE A 235 13.53 5.24 -6.35
N SER A 236 12.53 5.24 -7.23
CA SER A 236 11.28 4.48 -7.04
C SER A 236 11.55 2.99 -7.22
N SER A 237 11.95 2.29 -6.18
CA SER A 237 12.25 0.85 -6.18
C SER A 237 10.98 0.01 -6.24
N TYR A 238 10.32 0.03 -7.41
CA TYR A 238 9.10 -0.73 -7.68
C TYR A 238 9.29 -2.22 -7.44
N PHE A 239 8.23 -2.89 -7.02
CA PHE A 239 8.17 -4.34 -6.86
C PHE A 239 6.78 -4.88 -7.20
N HIS A 240 6.70 -6.14 -7.55
CA HIS A 240 5.46 -6.79 -7.99
C HIS A 240 5.48 -8.28 -7.66
N SER A 241 4.33 -8.93 -7.74
CA SER A 241 4.19 -10.34 -7.37
C SER A 241 5.06 -11.27 -8.25
N THR A 242 4.81 -11.32 -9.55
CA THR A 242 5.45 -12.28 -10.47
C THR A 242 5.64 -11.65 -11.84
N CYS A 243 6.86 -11.67 -12.37
CA CYS A 243 7.14 -11.05 -13.67
C CYS A 243 6.81 -11.92 -14.90
N GLY A 244 6.71 -13.25 -14.73
CA GLY A 244 6.49 -14.17 -15.85
C GLY A 244 7.77 -14.52 -16.64
N GLY A 245 8.96 -14.41 -16.02
CA GLY A 245 10.26 -14.76 -16.62
C GLY A 245 11.18 -13.59 -16.86
N ARG A 246 10.67 -12.39 -17.12
CA ARG A 246 11.45 -11.16 -17.31
C ARG A 246 10.72 -9.96 -16.69
N THR A 247 11.47 -9.09 -16.01
CA THR A 247 10.90 -7.81 -15.50
C THR A 247 10.84 -6.78 -16.62
N ALA A 248 9.91 -5.84 -16.49
CA ALA A 248 9.64 -4.80 -17.47
C ALA A 248 10.49 -3.54 -17.25
N SER A 249 10.70 -2.77 -18.30
CA SER A 249 11.17 -1.39 -18.22
C SER A 249 10.11 -0.50 -17.55
N VAL A 250 10.54 0.43 -16.71
CA VAL A 250 9.62 1.37 -16.05
C VAL A 250 8.93 2.31 -17.04
N SER A 251 9.62 2.73 -18.08
CA SER A 251 9.03 3.60 -19.13
C SER A 251 7.89 2.91 -19.86
N ASP A 252 8.05 1.64 -20.17
CA ASP A 252 7.07 0.88 -20.95
C ASP A 252 5.86 0.44 -20.09
N ALA A 253 6.13 0.02 -18.86
CA ALA A 253 5.11 -0.59 -18.02
C ALA A 253 4.33 0.40 -17.13
N ILE A 254 4.95 1.51 -16.71
CA ILE A 254 4.34 2.49 -15.78
C ILE A 254 4.29 3.89 -16.40
N GLY A 255 5.16 4.19 -17.38
CA GLY A 255 5.26 5.49 -18.04
C GLY A 255 6.13 6.51 -17.29
N ASP A 256 6.88 6.07 -16.28
CA ASP A 256 7.88 6.91 -15.62
C ASP A 256 9.13 7.08 -16.51
N ALA A 257 9.93 8.09 -16.22
CA ALA A 257 11.20 8.32 -16.91
C ALA A 257 12.10 7.09 -16.84
N ALA A 258 12.72 6.75 -17.98
CA ALA A 258 13.64 5.61 -18.06
C ALA A 258 14.78 5.74 -17.04
N LEU A 259 15.04 4.66 -16.33
CA LEU A 259 16.05 4.60 -15.28
C LEU A 259 16.80 3.26 -15.38
N GLN A 260 18.13 3.29 -15.38
CA GLN A 260 18.93 2.07 -15.53
C GLN A 260 18.57 0.95 -14.54
N PRO A 261 18.41 1.18 -13.22
CA PRO A 261 17.98 0.15 -12.28
C PRO A 261 16.60 -0.44 -12.56
N LEU A 262 15.79 0.19 -13.41
CA LEU A 262 14.43 -0.20 -13.74
C LEU A 262 14.25 -0.50 -15.25
N SER A 263 15.32 -0.89 -15.93
CA SER A 263 15.32 -1.21 -17.38
C SER A 263 14.79 -2.62 -17.69
N GLY A 264 14.56 -3.43 -16.67
CA GLY A 264 14.11 -4.82 -16.82
C GLY A 264 15.25 -5.83 -16.98
N VAL A 265 15.10 -6.98 -16.31
CA VAL A 265 16.11 -8.07 -16.30
C VAL A 265 15.44 -9.42 -16.49
N VAL A 266 16.20 -10.43 -16.94
CA VAL A 266 15.76 -11.84 -16.92
C VAL A 266 15.66 -12.26 -15.45
N CYS A 267 14.52 -12.80 -15.05
CA CYS A 267 14.23 -13.06 -13.63
C CYS A 267 14.99 -14.28 -13.07
N GLY A 268 14.95 -15.42 -13.77
CA GLY A 268 15.63 -16.67 -13.37
C GLY A 268 15.11 -17.34 -12.08
N GLY A 269 14.09 -16.79 -11.44
CA GLY A 269 13.62 -17.30 -10.14
C GLY A 269 12.11 -17.51 -10.00
N CYS A 270 11.28 -17.09 -10.95
CA CYS A 270 9.82 -17.20 -10.83
C CYS A 270 9.20 -18.38 -11.61
N ASP A 271 10.02 -19.26 -12.18
CA ASP A 271 9.55 -20.44 -12.92
C ASP A 271 8.78 -21.39 -12.01
N GLY A 272 7.73 -22.01 -12.54
CA GLY A 272 6.85 -22.90 -11.78
C GLY A 272 5.95 -22.20 -10.76
N SER A 273 5.85 -20.87 -10.79
CA SER A 273 4.83 -20.13 -10.05
C SER A 273 3.44 -20.43 -10.59
N GLN A 274 2.43 -20.41 -9.71
CA GLN A 274 1.01 -20.47 -10.14
C GLN A 274 0.62 -19.33 -11.11
N PHE A 275 1.42 -18.26 -11.17
CA PHE A 275 1.25 -17.12 -12.09
C PHE A 275 2.24 -17.14 -13.26
N SER A 276 3.00 -18.23 -13.44
CA SER A 276 3.87 -18.39 -14.62
C SER A 276 3.08 -18.46 -15.92
N SER A 277 1.81 -18.92 -15.83
CA SER A 277 0.81 -18.83 -16.91
C SER A 277 -0.58 -18.61 -16.32
N TRP A 278 -1.40 -17.87 -17.02
CA TRP A 278 -2.82 -17.68 -16.67
C TRP A 278 -3.66 -17.55 -17.94
N ARG A 279 -4.95 -17.90 -17.83
CA ARG A 279 -5.93 -17.78 -18.89
C ARG A 279 -7.19 -17.16 -18.32
N SER A 280 -7.77 -16.21 -19.06
CA SER A 280 -9.02 -15.56 -18.71
C SER A 280 -9.79 -15.16 -19.96
N ALA A 281 -11.04 -14.76 -19.79
CA ALA A 281 -11.87 -14.26 -20.86
C ALA A 281 -12.46 -12.89 -20.48
N LEU A 282 -12.67 -12.05 -21.47
CA LEU A 282 -13.30 -10.74 -21.33
C LEU A 282 -14.45 -10.63 -22.33
N ARG A 283 -15.65 -10.42 -21.84
CA ARG A 283 -16.84 -10.34 -22.68
C ARG A 283 -17.00 -8.96 -23.30
N ALA A 284 -17.58 -8.90 -24.50
CA ALA A 284 -17.82 -7.67 -25.24
C ALA A 284 -18.56 -6.61 -24.41
N GLU A 285 -19.58 -7.01 -23.68
CA GLU A 285 -20.38 -6.09 -22.85
C GLU A 285 -19.58 -5.45 -21.72
N GLU A 286 -18.71 -6.23 -21.07
CA GLU A 286 -17.78 -5.75 -20.03
C GLU A 286 -16.79 -4.78 -20.64
N LEU A 287 -16.17 -5.14 -21.77
CA LEU A 287 -15.21 -4.32 -22.48
C LEU A 287 -15.83 -3.01 -22.99
N GLU A 288 -17.04 -3.05 -23.56
CA GLU A 288 -17.76 -1.83 -23.95
C GLU A 288 -18.02 -0.90 -22.77
N SER A 289 -18.49 -1.46 -21.65
CA SER A 289 -18.74 -0.68 -20.43
C SER A 289 -17.48 -0.01 -19.91
N LEU A 290 -16.35 -0.74 -19.87
CA LEU A 290 -15.05 -0.23 -19.46
C LEU A 290 -14.52 0.84 -20.40
N ALA A 291 -14.63 0.62 -21.72
CA ALA A 291 -14.17 1.56 -22.74
C ALA A 291 -14.97 2.86 -22.69
N ARG A 292 -16.29 2.81 -22.53
CA ARG A 292 -17.12 4.01 -22.36
C ARG A 292 -16.72 4.82 -21.12
N ALA A 293 -16.48 4.13 -20.00
CA ALA A 293 -16.03 4.79 -18.76
C ALA A 293 -14.63 5.40 -18.92
N TYR A 294 -13.72 4.73 -19.61
CA TYR A 294 -12.39 5.25 -19.93
C TYR A 294 -12.46 6.50 -20.79
N LEU A 295 -13.20 6.47 -21.90
CA LEU A 295 -13.34 7.61 -22.81
C LEU A 295 -14.03 8.81 -22.15
N ALA A 296 -15.08 8.57 -21.36
CA ALA A 296 -15.77 9.65 -20.63
C ALA A 296 -14.81 10.45 -19.72
N ARG A 297 -13.78 9.79 -19.19
CA ARG A 297 -12.78 10.41 -18.33
C ARG A 297 -11.61 11.04 -19.08
N THR A 298 -11.14 10.39 -20.15
CA THR A 298 -9.90 10.77 -20.84
C THR A 298 -10.14 11.58 -22.10
N GLN A 299 -11.27 11.39 -22.76
CA GLN A 299 -11.67 12.02 -24.02
C GLN A 299 -13.18 12.32 -24.02
N PRO A 300 -13.67 13.24 -23.19
CA PRO A 300 -15.12 13.45 -22.93
C PRO A 300 -15.95 13.84 -24.17
N GLY A 301 -15.30 14.23 -25.27
CA GLY A 301 -15.98 14.52 -26.55
C GLY A 301 -16.13 13.31 -27.49
N LEU A 302 -15.44 12.19 -27.21
CA LEU A 302 -15.46 11.02 -28.07
C LEU A 302 -16.66 10.11 -27.73
N ARG A 303 -17.50 9.81 -28.74
CA ARG A 303 -18.60 8.86 -28.59
C ARG A 303 -18.15 7.46 -29.04
N MET A 304 -18.35 6.47 -28.18
CA MET A 304 -18.12 5.08 -28.51
C MET A 304 -19.38 4.45 -29.14
N GLY A 305 -19.24 3.90 -30.32
CA GLY A 305 -20.23 3.04 -30.96
C GLY A 305 -20.24 1.61 -30.38
N ARG A 306 -20.85 0.67 -31.11
CA ARG A 306 -20.79 -0.76 -30.77
C ARG A 306 -19.38 -1.28 -30.96
N LEU A 307 -18.88 -2.06 -30.00
CA LEU A 307 -17.58 -2.71 -30.09
C LEU A 307 -17.52 -3.69 -31.26
N GLU A 308 -16.47 -3.61 -32.04
CA GLU A 308 -16.24 -4.48 -33.20
C GLU A 308 -15.00 -5.33 -33.02
N GLU A 309 -13.88 -4.75 -32.54
CA GLU A 309 -12.63 -5.47 -32.37
C GLU A 309 -11.80 -4.91 -31.19
N LEU A 310 -11.00 -5.78 -30.58
CA LEU A 310 -9.90 -5.43 -29.67
C LEU A 310 -8.66 -6.18 -30.15
N GLU A 311 -7.60 -5.46 -30.44
CA GLU A 311 -6.36 -6.02 -30.93
C GLU A 311 -5.15 -5.44 -30.19
N VAL A 312 -4.04 -6.14 -30.21
CA VAL A 312 -2.76 -5.62 -29.71
C VAL A 312 -2.13 -4.80 -30.84
N SER A 313 -2.02 -3.48 -30.64
CA SER A 313 -1.43 -2.59 -31.65
C SER A 313 0.08 -2.41 -31.46
N GLU A 314 0.60 -2.49 -30.24
CA GLU A 314 2.02 -2.30 -29.95
C GLU A 314 2.51 -3.18 -28.80
N ARG A 315 3.75 -3.66 -28.92
CA ARG A 315 4.46 -4.40 -27.85
C ARG A 315 5.80 -3.77 -27.53
N ALA A 316 6.18 -3.86 -26.27
CA ALA A 316 7.52 -3.55 -25.81
C ALA A 316 8.55 -4.58 -26.31
N ALA A 317 9.83 -4.25 -26.23
CA ALA A 317 10.93 -5.14 -26.60
C ALA A 317 10.96 -6.47 -25.81
N ASP A 318 10.38 -6.50 -24.61
CA ASP A 318 10.22 -7.69 -23.77
C ASP A 318 8.98 -8.53 -24.09
N GLY A 319 8.21 -8.14 -25.10
CA GLY A 319 6.99 -8.81 -25.59
C GLY A 319 5.70 -8.40 -24.88
N ARG A 320 5.74 -7.58 -23.83
CA ARG A 320 4.56 -7.05 -23.13
C ARG A 320 3.74 -6.16 -24.06
N VAL A 321 2.44 -6.19 -23.88
CA VAL A 321 1.53 -5.28 -24.59
C VAL A 321 1.75 -3.85 -24.07
N LEU A 322 2.00 -2.92 -24.99
CA LEU A 322 2.09 -1.48 -24.71
C LEU A 322 0.74 -0.81 -24.98
N TYR A 323 0.17 -1.07 -26.16
CA TYR A 323 -1.10 -0.51 -26.55
C TYR A 323 -2.03 -1.58 -27.12
N LEU A 324 -3.30 -1.38 -26.82
CA LEU A 324 -4.42 -2.08 -27.40
C LEU A 324 -5.21 -1.10 -28.26
N ARG A 325 -5.58 -1.51 -29.46
CA ARG A 325 -6.50 -0.77 -30.31
C ARG A 325 -7.89 -1.34 -30.16
N LEU A 326 -8.82 -0.48 -29.76
CA LEU A 326 -10.24 -0.81 -29.69
C LEU A 326 -10.95 -0.18 -30.88
N VAL A 327 -11.59 -1.03 -31.70
CA VAL A 327 -12.35 -0.63 -32.90
C VAL A 327 -13.83 -0.72 -32.56
N HIS A 328 -14.58 0.31 -32.94
CA HIS A 328 -16.03 0.40 -32.74
C HIS A 328 -16.71 1.05 -33.95
N SER A 329 -18.01 0.91 -34.10
CA SER A 329 -18.78 1.36 -35.28
C SER A 329 -18.68 2.86 -35.61
N LEU A 330 -18.08 3.68 -34.77
CA LEU A 330 -17.87 5.11 -34.98
C LEU A 330 -16.38 5.48 -35.11
N GLY A 331 -15.44 4.51 -35.10
CA GLY A 331 -14.00 4.73 -35.18
C GLY A 331 -13.17 3.80 -34.33
N SER A 332 -12.00 4.25 -33.91
CA SER A 332 -11.12 3.47 -33.03
C SER A 332 -10.31 4.40 -32.10
N PHE A 333 -9.78 3.85 -31.04
CA PHE A 333 -8.82 4.53 -30.16
C PHE A 333 -7.78 3.57 -29.60
N GLU A 334 -6.62 4.14 -29.25
CA GLU A 334 -5.54 3.41 -28.57
C GLU A 334 -5.77 3.44 -27.06
N TRP A 335 -5.58 2.30 -26.42
CA TRP A 335 -5.68 2.16 -24.97
C TRP A 335 -4.38 1.64 -24.40
N TRP A 336 -3.70 2.46 -23.59
CA TRP A 336 -2.47 2.04 -22.94
C TRP A 336 -2.71 0.82 -22.05
N ALA A 337 -1.96 -0.25 -22.26
CA ALA A 337 -2.20 -1.56 -21.66
C ALA A 337 -2.14 -1.56 -20.12
N TYR A 338 -1.30 -0.71 -19.53
CA TYR A 338 -1.31 -0.55 -18.06
C TYR A 338 -2.64 0.03 -17.57
N SER A 339 -3.15 1.08 -18.20
CA SER A 339 -4.44 1.67 -17.83
C SER A 339 -5.63 0.74 -18.13
N PHE A 340 -5.56 -0.01 -19.22
CA PHE A 340 -6.52 -1.08 -19.55
C PHE A 340 -6.55 -2.15 -18.46
N ARG A 341 -5.38 -2.70 -18.09
CA ARG A 341 -5.26 -3.65 -16.99
C ARG A 341 -5.87 -3.11 -15.70
N MET A 342 -5.53 -1.89 -15.30
CA MET A 342 -6.07 -1.28 -14.08
C MET A 342 -7.59 -1.10 -14.13
N ALA A 343 -8.15 -0.74 -15.29
CA ALA A 343 -9.58 -0.59 -15.47
C ALA A 343 -10.32 -1.94 -15.39
N VAL A 344 -9.76 -2.98 -16.01
CA VAL A 344 -10.33 -4.34 -15.94
C VAL A 344 -10.27 -4.88 -14.53
N GLU A 345 -9.10 -4.85 -13.88
CA GLU A 345 -8.92 -5.36 -12.51
C GLU A 345 -9.81 -4.66 -11.48
N ALA A 346 -10.11 -3.38 -11.66
CA ALA A 346 -11.02 -2.65 -10.78
C ALA A 346 -12.48 -3.11 -10.88
N ARG A 347 -12.89 -3.71 -12.01
CA ARG A 347 -14.29 -4.09 -12.27
C ARG A 347 -14.49 -5.60 -12.32
N VAL A 348 -13.53 -6.32 -12.87
CA VAL A 348 -13.52 -7.79 -13.00
C VAL A 348 -12.17 -8.31 -12.50
N PRO A 349 -11.96 -8.33 -11.18
CA PRO A 349 -10.68 -8.74 -10.58
C PRO A 349 -10.26 -10.14 -11.01
N GLY A 350 -8.95 -10.33 -11.23
CA GLY A 350 -8.37 -11.61 -11.63
C GLY A 350 -8.43 -11.91 -13.13
N THR A 351 -8.87 -10.94 -13.95
CA THR A 351 -9.00 -11.13 -15.42
C THR A 351 -7.72 -10.76 -16.17
N VAL A 352 -7.09 -9.61 -15.86
CA VAL A 352 -5.86 -9.16 -16.53
C VAL A 352 -4.75 -8.98 -15.50
N LEU A 353 -4.04 -10.08 -15.20
CA LEU A 353 -3.07 -10.08 -14.11
C LEU A 353 -1.80 -9.28 -14.42
N SER A 354 -1.40 -9.20 -15.68
CA SER A 354 -0.21 -8.46 -16.15
C SER A 354 -0.45 -7.91 -17.55
N THR A 355 0.50 -7.16 -18.10
CA THR A 355 0.51 -6.75 -19.50
C THR A 355 1.25 -7.74 -20.42
N SER A 356 1.75 -8.86 -19.88
CA SER A 356 2.38 -9.94 -20.64
C SER A 356 1.31 -10.97 -21.03
N PHE A 357 0.61 -10.71 -22.14
CA PHE A 357 -0.43 -11.61 -22.64
C PHE A 357 -0.56 -11.60 -24.17
N SER A 358 -1.16 -12.67 -24.69
CA SER A 358 -1.74 -12.74 -26.03
C SER A 358 -3.27 -12.58 -25.94
N LEU A 359 -3.85 -12.11 -27.03
CA LEU A 359 -5.26 -11.83 -27.14
C LEU A 359 -5.81 -12.54 -28.39
N VAL A 360 -6.86 -13.32 -28.22
CA VAL A 360 -7.54 -14.04 -29.30
C VAL A 360 -9.04 -13.87 -29.17
N ARG A 361 -9.70 -13.43 -30.25
CA ARG A 361 -11.16 -13.34 -30.29
C ARG A 361 -11.77 -14.72 -30.39
N GLN A 362 -12.73 -15.01 -29.49
CA GLN A 362 -13.54 -16.23 -29.53
C GLN A 362 -15.00 -15.89 -29.94
N GLY A 363 -15.38 -16.27 -31.15
CA GLY A 363 -16.74 -15.99 -31.64
C GLY A 363 -17.07 -14.49 -31.72
N ALA A 364 -18.35 -14.16 -31.55
CA ALA A 364 -18.85 -12.80 -31.79
C ALA A 364 -18.75 -11.86 -30.59
N GLY A 365 -18.40 -12.33 -29.40
CA GLY A 365 -18.57 -11.51 -28.18
C GLY A 365 -17.59 -11.75 -27.04
N GLU A 366 -16.48 -12.45 -27.27
CA GLU A 366 -15.54 -12.78 -26.22
C GLU A 366 -14.10 -12.71 -26.73
N TRP A 367 -13.19 -12.25 -25.88
CA TRP A 367 -11.74 -12.28 -26.07
C TRP A 367 -11.10 -13.16 -25.01
N LEU A 368 -10.35 -14.15 -25.46
CA LEU A 368 -9.50 -14.98 -24.62
C LEU A 368 -8.15 -14.28 -24.43
N LEU A 369 -7.71 -14.18 -23.19
CA LEU A 369 -6.40 -13.68 -22.79
C LEU A 369 -5.58 -14.84 -22.22
N GLU A 370 -4.39 -15.05 -22.76
CA GLU A 370 -3.41 -16.00 -22.22
C GLU A 370 -2.14 -15.24 -21.88
N GLY A 371 -1.71 -15.30 -20.63
CA GLY A 371 -0.63 -14.45 -20.17
C GLY A 371 0.25 -15.10 -19.12
N SER A 372 1.25 -14.35 -18.68
CA SER A 372 2.19 -14.72 -17.63
C SER A 372 2.47 -13.57 -16.67
N GLY A 373 2.74 -13.90 -15.40
CA GLY A 373 3.03 -12.93 -14.37
C GLY A 373 1.80 -12.30 -13.73
N TRP A 374 2.03 -11.56 -12.63
CA TRP A 374 1.03 -10.80 -11.90
C TRP A 374 1.64 -9.50 -11.37
N GLY A 375 1.09 -8.38 -11.77
CA GLY A 375 1.53 -7.03 -11.43
C GLY A 375 2.06 -6.25 -12.64
N HIS A 376 2.66 -5.09 -12.38
CA HIS A 376 3.19 -4.20 -13.42
C HIS A 376 4.52 -4.69 -14.04
N GLY A 377 5.21 -5.63 -13.40
CA GLY A 377 6.43 -6.23 -13.93
C GLY A 377 7.74 -5.47 -13.64
N VAL A 378 7.71 -4.27 -13.10
CA VAL A 378 8.91 -3.42 -12.89
C VAL A 378 9.62 -3.73 -11.57
N GLY A 379 10.96 -3.76 -11.59
CA GLY A 379 11.80 -3.93 -10.40
C GLY A 379 11.74 -5.32 -9.79
N LEU A 380 11.68 -5.44 -8.45
CA LEU A 380 11.75 -6.71 -7.73
C LEU A 380 10.54 -7.62 -8.01
N CYS A 381 10.77 -8.79 -8.57
CA CYS A 381 9.78 -9.87 -8.63
C CYS A 381 9.79 -10.64 -7.30
N GLN A 382 8.70 -10.58 -6.53
CA GLN A 382 8.64 -11.18 -5.19
C GLN A 382 8.80 -12.71 -5.22
N VAL A 383 8.11 -13.39 -6.16
CA VAL A 383 8.25 -14.83 -6.36
C VAL A 383 9.64 -15.16 -6.90
N GLY A 384 10.17 -14.32 -7.79
CA GLY A 384 11.53 -14.46 -8.33
C GLY A 384 12.60 -14.32 -7.25
N ALA A 385 12.47 -13.35 -6.35
CA ALA A 385 13.36 -13.21 -5.19
C ALA A 385 13.39 -14.48 -4.32
N ARG A 386 12.21 -15.08 -4.06
CA ARG A 386 12.14 -16.38 -3.37
C ARG A 386 12.90 -17.48 -4.12
N GLY A 387 12.79 -17.52 -5.44
CA GLY A 387 13.47 -18.52 -6.28
C GLY A 387 14.98 -18.32 -6.30
N LEU A 388 15.46 -17.10 -6.45
CA LEU A 388 16.89 -16.77 -6.41
C LEU A 388 17.53 -17.10 -5.05
N VAL A 389 16.81 -16.82 -3.95
CA VAL A 389 17.25 -17.22 -2.61
C VAL A 389 17.34 -18.75 -2.47
N LYS A 390 16.43 -19.53 -3.05
CA LYS A 390 16.53 -20.99 -3.10
C LYS A 390 17.75 -21.48 -3.90
N GLN A 391 18.22 -20.68 -4.86
CA GLN A 391 19.45 -20.93 -5.62
C GLN A 391 20.71 -20.50 -4.86
N GLY A 392 20.58 -19.94 -3.65
CA GLY A 392 21.70 -19.59 -2.78
C GLY A 392 22.06 -18.10 -2.74
N LEU A 393 21.33 -17.23 -3.44
CA LEU A 393 21.59 -15.79 -3.39
C LEU A 393 21.14 -15.18 -2.06
N ASP A 394 21.94 -14.28 -1.50
CA ASP A 394 21.54 -13.45 -0.37
C ASP A 394 20.68 -12.24 -0.83
N TYR A 395 20.13 -11.48 0.12
CA TYR A 395 19.24 -10.36 -0.19
C TYR A 395 19.94 -9.24 -0.99
N ARG A 396 21.27 -9.03 -0.80
CA ARG A 396 22.05 -8.03 -1.55
C ARG A 396 22.17 -8.42 -3.01
N GLN A 397 22.54 -9.67 -3.26
CA GLN A 397 22.62 -10.23 -4.60
C GLN A 397 21.27 -10.21 -5.31
N VAL A 398 20.18 -10.53 -4.61
CA VAL A 398 18.80 -10.44 -5.14
C VAL A 398 18.46 -9.00 -5.52
N LEU A 399 18.76 -8.02 -4.67
CA LEU A 399 18.48 -6.61 -4.94
C LEU A 399 19.27 -6.10 -6.15
N LEU A 400 20.58 -6.36 -6.21
CA LEU A 400 21.43 -5.92 -7.32
C LEU A 400 21.10 -6.64 -8.64
N HIS A 401 20.52 -7.84 -8.58
CA HIS A 401 19.99 -8.52 -9.75
C HIS A 401 18.79 -7.77 -10.35
N TYR A 402 17.81 -7.38 -9.53
CA TYR A 402 16.60 -6.71 -10.02
C TYR A 402 16.77 -5.21 -10.27
N TYR A 403 17.66 -4.56 -9.56
CA TYR A 403 17.96 -3.13 -9.66
C TYR A 403 19.41 -2.94 -10.13
N SER A 404 19.68 -3.38 -11.36
CA SER A 404 21.04 -3.41 -11.92
C SER A 404 21.66 -2.01 -12.00
N GLY A 405 22.92 -1.90 -11.57
CA GLY A 405 23.63 -0.64 -11.54
C GLY A 405 23.30 0.25 -10.33
N SER A 406 22.40 -0.19 -9.42
CA SER A 406 22.22 0.45 -8.11
C SER A 406 23.26 -0.02 -7.11
N GLU A 407 23.35 0.69 -6.01
CA GLU A 407 24.17 0.35 -4.84
C GLU A 407 23.33 0.28 -3.58
N LEU A 408 23.74 -0.56 -2.64
CA LEU A 408 23.10 -0.68 -1.32
C LEU A 408 23.93 0.11 -0.31
N ALA A 409 23.33 1.13 0.31
CA ALA A 409 23.98 1.99 1.30
C ALA A 409 23.05 2.30 2.46
N GLU A 410 23.59 2.84 3.55
CA GLU A 410 22.80 3.38 4.66
C GLU A 410 22.17 4.71 4.25
N ALA A 411 20.88 4.89 4.57
CA ALA A 411 20.11 6.09 4.27
C ALA A 411 19.91 6.98 5.52
N TYR A 412 20.09 6.42 6.73
CA TYR A 412 20.02 7.10 8.03
C TYR A 412 20.71 6.28 9.12
#